data_2f1ee15215d9528376cb3eb4b694b7b3
#
_entry.id   2f1ee15215d9528376cb3eb4b694b7b3
#
_cell.length_a   1.000
_cell.length_b   1.000
_cell.length_c   1.000
_cell.angle_alpha   90.00
_cell.angle_beta   90.00
_cell.angle_gamma   90.00
#
_symmetry.space_group_name_H-M   'P 1'
#
loop_
_entity.id
_entity.type
_entity.pdbx_description
1 polymer ?
#
loop_
_entity_poly.entity_id
_entity_poly.type
_entity_poly.pdbx_seq_one_letter_code
_entity_poly.pdbx_strand_id
1 'polypeptide(L)'
;MNIGIWGTGVIAAKMADTIRRMKDVTLYACASRTQERANCFANKYNCYKAYGSAEDMLQDRKVDLVYIATPNFAHYDNTIACLQHGKAVLCEKPFALNYTQAKEMIELATEKHILLAEAMWMRYQPLAAKIVELINDGVIGKPRLLLANKGEADLAPEGLNPATGGSTLLNMGVYTINDAFLAFGSNVLNISTSRIMLESGTDGANSITLEYPDGKLAILSSSLIAPTGNRWYICGENGMLEIKGLSRLQSITQYNRKREKVCEYKAEENYTGYEYEILACKKALLNGDIECPEMPHSETLAVMKLMDSIREAWKMTLPCEKEHYRV
;
A
#
# COMPACT_ATOMS: atom_id res chain seq x y z
N MET A 1 10.17 -18.07 9.40
CA MET A 1 9.96 -17.59 8.01
C MET A 1 11.16 -16.74 7.61
N ASN A 2 11.79 -17.06 6.50
CA ASN A 2 12.96 -16.36 5.95
C ASN A 2 12.52 -15.37 4.87
N ILE A 3 12.79 -14.09 5.06
CA ILE A 3 12.41 -13.03 4.12
C ILE A 3 13.63 -12.61 3.31
N GLY A 4 13.45 -12.55 1.98
CA GLY A 4 14.35 -11.89 1.05
C GLY A 4 13.83 -10.50 0.73
N ILE A 5 14.67 -9.47 0.78
CA ILE A 5 14.29 -8.11 0.37
C ILE A 5 14.90 -7.82 -1.00
N TRP A 6 14.05 -7.53 -1.98
CA TRP A 6 14.46 -7.07 -3.29
C TRP A 6 14.41 -5.54 -3.37
N GLY A 7 15.57 -4.92 -3.34
CA GLY A 7 15.76 -3.48 -3.22
C GLY A 7 16.54 -3.11 -1.95
N THR A 8 17.24 -1.99 -1.98
CA THR A 8 18.09 -1.51 -0.87
C THR A 8 17.86 -0.02 -0.59
N GLY A 9 16.64 0.46 -0.90
CA GLY A 9 16.20 1.84 -0.69
C GLY A 9 15.69 2.12 0.72
N VAL A 10 15.08 3.29 0.89
CA VAL A 10 14.58 3.78 2.19
C VAL A 10 13.50 2.85 2.78
N ILE A 11 12.58 2.37 1.94
CA ILE A 11 11.49 1.48 2.38
C ILE A 11 12.03 0.09 2.74
N ALA A 12 12.96 -0.46 1.93
CA ALA A 12 13.68 -1.68 2.26
C ALA A 12 14.39 -1.59 3.62
N ALA A 13 15.00 -0.43 3.93
CA ALA A 13 15.63 -0.17 5.22
C ALA A 13 14.65 -0.20 6.39
N LYS A 14 13.48 0.42 6.25
CA LYS A 14 12.42 0.38 7.28
C LYS A 14 11.91 -1.04 7.52
N MET A 15 11.69 -1.80 6.45
CA MET A 15 11.30 -3.21 6.53
C MET A 15 12.37 -4.06 7.22
N ALA A 16 13.64 -3.86 6.87
CA ALA A 16 14.76 -4.58 7.51
C ALA A 16 14.84 -4.28 9.02
N ASP A 17 14.69 -3.02 9.43
CA ASP A 17 14.65 -2.64 10.85
C ASP A 17 13.44 -3.24 11.58
N THR A 18 12.30 -3.37 10.91
CA THR A 18 11.11 -4.02 11.46
C THR A 18 11.35 -5.50 11.68
N ILE A 19 11.82 -6.23 10.64
CA ILE A 19 12.06 -7.68 10.71
C ILE A 19 13.05 -8.02 11.83
N ARG A 20 14.09 -7.22 12.04
CA ARG A 20 15.08 -7.44 13.11
C ARG A 20 14.51 -7.39 14.53
N ARG A 21 13.37 -6.77 14.72
CA ARG A 21 12.65 -6.66 16.01
C ARG A 21 11.62 -7.76 16.21
N MET A 22 11.28 -8.49 15.12
CA MET A 22 10.27 -9.54 15.16
C MET A 22 10.87 -10.86 15.65
N LYS A 23 10.04 -11.68 16.32
CA LYS A 23 10.34 -13.06 16.67
C LYS A 23 9.86 -13.98 15.54
N ASP A 24 10.55 -15.10 15.33
CA ASP A 24 10.17 -16.14 14.35
C ASP A 24 10.10 -15.69 12.87
N VAL A 25 10.75 -14.57 12.56
CA VAL A 25 10.95 -14.05 11.21
C VAL A 25 12.41 -13.65 11.07
N THR A 26 13.02 -13.99 9.96
CA THR A 26 14.46 -13.76 9.73
C THR A 26 14.64 -12.90 8.48
N LEU A 27 15.41 -11.81 8.60
CA LEU A 27 15.97 -11.11 7.46
C LEU A 27 17.09 -11.98 6.85
N TYR A 28 16.70 -12.87 5.93
CA TYR A 28 17.58 -13.90 5.44
C TYR A 28 18.44 -13.43 4.26
N ALA A 29 17.82 -12.74 3.29
CA ALA A 29 18.50 -12.33 2.08
C ALA A 29 18.15 -10.89 1.69
N CYS A 30 19.07 -10.25 0.95
CA CYS A 30 18.77 -9.04 0.22
C CYS A 30 19.38 -9.11 -1.18
N ALA A 31 18.70 -8.50 -2.16
CA ALA A 31 19.19 -8.38 -3.53
C ALA A 31 19.21 -6.91 -3.97
N SER A 32 20.25 -6.55 -4.72
CA SER A 32 20.42 -5.24 -5.32
C SER A 32 21.04 -5.38 -6.71
N ARG A 33 21.04 -4.30 -7.50
CA ARG A 33 21.63 -4.25 -8.85
C ARG A 33 23.14 -4.46 -8.88
N THR A 34 23.82 -4.33 -7.75
CA THR A 34 25.26 -4.61 -7.61
C THR A 34 25.54 -5.32 -6.30
N GLN A 35 26.52 -6.21 -6.31
CA GLN A 35 26.96 -6.95 -5.12
C GLN A 35 27.43 -6.01 -3.99
N GLU A 36 28.08 -4.91 -4.35
CA GLU A 36 28.54 -3.92 -3.37
C GLU A 36 27.39 -3.31 -2.58
N ARG A 37 26.31 -2.87 -3.26
CA ARG A 37 25.11 -2.31 -2.61
C ARG A 37 24.41 -3.35 -1.74
N ALA A 38 24.32 -4.59 -2.22
CA ALA A 38 23.76 -5.69 -1.45
C ALA A 38 24.58 -5.96 -0.18
N ASN A 39 25.93 -6.01 -0.29
CA ASN A 39 26.82 -6.19 0.85
C ASN A 39 26.71 -5.06 1.87
N CYS A 40 26.68 -3.79 1.42
CA CYS A 40 26.48 -2.64 2.31
C CYS A 40 25.18 -2.74 3.09
N PHE A 41 24.08 -3.10 2.42
CA PHE A 41 22.78 -3.28 3.06
C PHE A 41 22.80 -4.45 4.04
N ALA A 42 23.33 -5.61 3.64
CA ALA A 42 23.42 -6.80 4.47
C ALA A 42 24.24 -6.55 5.75
N ASN A 43 25.37 -5.89 5.64
CA ASN A 43 26.23 -5.54 6.79
C ASN A 43 25.51 -4.58 7.76
N LYS A 44 24.79 -3.58 7.22
CA LYS A 44 24.06 -2.61 8.04
C LYS A 44 22.91 -3.23 8.82
N TYR A 45 22.18 -4.17 8.20
CA TYR A 45 20.94 -4.74 8.75
C TYR A 45 21.10 -6.18 9.26
N ASN A 46 22.32 -6.72 9.29
CA ASN A 46 22.63 -8.10 9.68
C ASN A 46 21.82 -9.14 8.87
N CYS A 47 21.76 -8.97 7.55
CA CYS A 47 21.17 -9.92 6.64
C CYS A 47 22.16 -11.07 6.39
N TYR A 48 21.69 -12.32 6.39
CA TYR A 48 22.57 -13.49 6.25
C TYR A 48 23.23 -13.59 4.89
N LYS A 49 22.51 -13.20 3.82
CA LYS A 49 23.00 -13.28 2.44
C LYS A 49 22.78 -11.99 1.68
N ALA A 50 23.74 -11.65 0.84
CA ALA A 50 23.68 -10.51 -0.06
C ALA A 50 23.89 -10.99 -1.50
N TYR A 51 22.97 -10.63 -2.39
CA TYR A 51 22.99 -11.01 -3.79
C TYR A 51 23.12 -9.77 -4.68
N GLY A 52 24.08 -9.80 -5.59
CA GLY A 52 24.28 -8.74 -6.61
C GLY A 52 23.29 -8.82 -7.76
N SER A 53 22.47 -9.88 -7.81
CA SER A 53 21.35 -10.05 -8.72
C SER A 53 20.16 -10.63 -7.96
N ALA A 54 18.95 -10.29 -8.40
CA ALA A 54 17.76 -10.87 -7.83
C ALA A 54 17.56 -12.32 -8.26
N GLU A 55 17.97 -12.67 -9.48
CA GLU A 55 17.91 -14.03 -10.01
C GLU A 55 18.60 -15.04 -9.08
N ASP A 56 19.82 -14.70 -8.56
CA ASP A 56 20.54 -15.56 -7.62
C ASP A 56 19.79 -15.70 -6.28
N MET A 57 19.14 -14.64 -5.81
CA MET A 57 18.31 -14.70 -4.61
C MET A 57 17.08 -15.59 -4.82
N LEU A 58 16.42 -15.51 -5.98
CA LEU A 58 15.23 -16.28 -6.30
C LEU A 58 15.52 -17.78 -6.40
N GLN A 59 16.73 -18.18 -6.78
CA GLN A 59 17.18 -19.57 -6.78
C GLN A 59 17.45 -20.13 -5.38
N ASP A 60 17.61 -19.29 -4.35
CA ASP A 60 17.84 -19.76 -2.98
C ASP A 60 16.54 -20.33 -2.37
N ARG A 61 16.55 -21.66 -2.16
CA ARG A 61 15.38 -22.40 -1.60
C ARG A 61 15.02 -22.01 -0.17
N LYS A 62 15.92 -21.31 0.55
CA LYS A 62 15.67 -20.88 1.92
C LYS A 62 14.88 -19.57 2.02
N VAL A 63 14.69 -18.87 0.91
CA VAL A 63 13.83 -17.68 0.87
C VAL A 63 12.37 -18.13 0.76
N ASP A 64 11.59 -17.89 1.80
CA ASP A 64 10.16 -18.25 1.89
C ASP A 64 9.27 -17.16 1.28
N LEU A 65 9.58 -15.88 1.54
CA LEU A 65 8.83 -14.71 1.10
C LEU A 65 9.79 -13.66 0.54
N VAL A 66 9.48 -13.09 -0.62
CA VAL A 66 10.21 -11.95 -1.19
C VAL A 66 9.41 -10.67 -0.95
N TYR A 67 10.01 -9.72 -0.23
CA TYR A 67 9.49 -8.36 -0.11
C TYR A 67 10.08 -7.50 -1.23
N ILE A 68 9.23 -7.02 -2.13
CA ILE A 68 9.62 -6.17 -3.26
C ILE A 68 9.53 -4.70 -2.84
N ALA A 69 10.69 -4.04 -2.75
CA ALA A 69 10.85 -2.63 -2.37
C ALA A 69 11.68 -1.87 -3.41
N THR A 70 11.40 -2.13 -4.67
CA THR A 70 11.99 -1.48 -5.84
C THR A 70 11.18 -0.24 -6.25
N PRO A 71 11.61 0.58 -7.22
CA PRO A 71 10.75 1.63 -7.77
C PRO A 71 9.47 1.06 -8.41
N ASN A 72 8.40 1.88 -8.41
CA ASN A 72 7.05 1.46 -8.81
C ASN A 72 7.00 0.75 -10.18
N PHE A 73 7.76 1.24 -11.16
CA PHE A 73 7.78 0.67 -12.52
C PHE A 73 8.28 -0.79 -12.57
N ALA A 74 9.07 -1.20 -11.58
CA ALA A 74 9.66 -2.54 -11.55
C ALA A 74 8.83 -3.56 -10.76
N HIS A 75 7.75 -3.15 -10.09
CA HIS A 75 6.94 -4.05 -9.25
C HIS A 75 6.35 -5.21 -10.06
N TYR A 76 5.82 -4.93 -11.26
CA TYR A 76 5.24 -5.94 -12.15
C TYR A 76 6.27 -7.01 -12.54
N ASP A 77 7.36 -6.61 -13.20
CA ASP A 77 8.37 -7.56 -13.70
C ASP A 77 8.99 -8.37 -12.55
N ASN A 78 9.29 -7.71 -11.43
CA ASN A 78 9.87 -8.35 -10.26
C ASN A 78 8.91 -9.36 -9.62
N THR A 79 7.62 -9.04 -9.54
CA THR A 79 6.60 -9.98 -9.03
C THR A 79 6.45 -11.18 -9.95
N ILE A 80 6.37 -10.96 -11.26
CA ILE A 80 6.31 -12.05 -12.25
C ILE A 80 7.52 -12.97 -12.10
N ALA A 81 8.73 -12.41 -12.00
CA ALA A 81 9.94 -13.19 -11.78
C ALA A 81 9.90 -14.03 -10.50
N CYS A 82 9.46 -13.44 -9.37
CA CYS A 82 9.30 -14.17 -8.12
C CYS A 82 8.34 -15.35 -8.25
N LEU A 83 7.16 -15.11 -8.83
CA LEU A 83 6.11 -16.13 -9.02
C LEU A 83 6.58 -17.25 -9.97
N GLN A 84 7.33 -16.92 -11.03
CA GLN A 84 7.91 -17.91 -11.93
C GLN A 84 8.93 -18.81 -11.22
N HIS A 85 9.65 -18.28 -10.20
CA HIS A 85 10.58 -19.07 -9.36
C HIS A 85 9.89 -19.74 -8.15
N GLY A 86 8.56 -19.71 -8.06
CA GLY A 86 7.81 -20.34 -6.97
C GLY A 86 7.95 -19.61 -5.64
N LYS A 87 8.28 -18.32 -5.64
CA LYS A 87 8.44 -17.51 -4.42
C LYS A 87 7.16 -16.76 -4.09
N ALA A 88 6.75 -16.86 -2.81
CA ALA A 88 5.71 -15.98 -2.26
C ALA A 88 6.17 -14.52 -2.26
N VAL A 89 5.23 -13.59 -2.42
CA VAL A 89 5.54 -12.17 -2.62
C VAL A 89 4.71 -11.28 -1.69
N LEU A 90 5.38 -10.30 -1.10
CA LEU A 90 4.78 -9.09 -0.54
C LEU A 90 5.30 -7.90 -1.36
N CYS A 91 4.45 -7.33 -2.21
CA CYS A 91 4.83 -6.26 -3.15
C CYS A 91 4.42 -4.89 -2.62
N GLU A 92 5.36 -3.94 -2.58
CA GLU A 92 5.08 -2.55 -2.17
C GLU A 92 3.99 -1.89 -3.02
N LYS A 93 3.34 -0.91 -2.37
CA LYS A 93 2.37 -0.04 -3.02
C LYS A 93 3.09 1.09 -3.83
N PRO A 94 2.50 1.58 -4.94
CA PRO A 94 1.35 1.00 -5.62
C PRO A 94 1.69 -0.39 -6.15
N PHE A 95 0.76 -1.30 -6.06
CA PHE A 95 0.99 -2.71 -6.39
C PHE A 95 1.58 -2.92 -7.79
N ALA A 96 1.09 -2.12 -8.74
CA ALA A 96 1.57 -2.05 -10.12
C ALA A 96 1.37 -0.63 -10.66
N LEU A 97 1.75 -0.35 -11.91
CA LEU A 97 1.47 0.94 -12.54
C LEU A 97 0.03 1.08 -13.02
N ASN A 98 -0.65 -0.03 -13.35
CA ASN A 98 -2.01 -0.06 -13.87
C ASN A 98 -2.73 -1.36 -13.55
N TYR A 99 -4.03 -1.37 -13.82
CA TYR A 99 -4.92 -2.51 -13.58
C TYR A 99 -4.50 -3.77 -14.36
N THR A 100 -4.07 -3.62 -15.61
CA THR A 100 -3.68 -4.78 -16.44
C THR A 100 -2.50 -5.52 -15.83
N GLN A 101 -1.45 -4.81 -15.43
CA GLN A 101 -0.30 -5.40 -14.74
C GLN A 101 -0.72 -6.08 -13.43
N ALA A 102 -1.52 -5.40 -12.59
CA ALA A 102 -2.00 -5.98 -11.34
C ALA A 102 -2.80 -7.27 -11.56
N LYS A 103 -3.66 -7.28 -12.59
CA LYS A 103 -4.46 -8.44 -12.97
C LYS A 103 -3.59 -9.62 -13.39
N GLU A 104 -2.61 -9.39 -14.27
CA GLU A 104 -1.69 -10.43 -14.72
C GLU A 104 -0.85 -11.03 -13.59
N MET A 105 -0.39 -10.19 -12.64
CA MET A 105 0.32 -10.65 -11.43
C MET A 105 -0.56 -11.59 -10.59
N ILE A 106 -1.81 -11.20 -10.36
CA ILE A 106 -2.78 -11.97 -9.55
C ILE A 106 -3.19 -13.27 -10.27
N GLU A 107 -3.42 -13.21 -11.59
CA GLU A 107 -3.74 -14.41 -12.39
C GLU A 107 -2.62 -15.44 -12.34
N LEU A 108 -1.35 -15.00 -12.46
CA LEU A 108 -0.19 -15.89 -12.37
C LEU A 108 -0.03 -16.47 -10.96
N ALA A 109 -0.23 -15.66 -9.90
CA ALA A 109 -0.20 -16.14 -8.52
C ALA A 109 -1.27 -17.21 -8.25
N THR A 110 -2.49 -16.98 -8.78
CA THR A 110 -3.62 -17.91 -8.69
C THR A 110 -3.33 -19.21 -9.43
N GLU A 111 -2.85 -19.13 -10.69
CA GLU A 111 -2.48 -20.29 -11.51
C GLU A 111 -1.44 -21.15 -10.81
N LYS A 112 -0.42 -20.52 -10.23
CA LYS A 112 0.68 -21.22 -9.55
C LYS A 112 0.37 -21.60 -8.10
N HIS A 113 -0.76 -21.15 -7.56
CA HIS A 113 -1.13 -21.34 -6.16
C HIS A 113 -0.06 -20.82 -5.19
N ILE A 114 0.43 -19.60 -5.42
CA ILE A 114 1.48 -18.94 -4.64
C ILE A 114 0.91 -17.69 -3.98
N LEU A 115 1.28 -17.44 -2.72
CA LEU A 115 0.90 -16.22 -2.01
C LEU A 115 1.46 -14.98 -2.72
N LEU A 116 0.57 -14.06 -3.04
CA LEU A 116 0.86 -12.71 -3.51
C LEU A 116 0.06 -11.71 -2.68
N ALA A 117 0.72 -10.80 -1.99
CA ALA A 117 0.09 -9.80 -1.16
C ALA A 117 0.57 -8.39 -1.54
N GLU A 118 -0.34 -7.42 -1.51
CA GLU A 118 0.00 -6.00 -1.62
C GLU A 118 0.41 -5.46 -0.25
N ALA A 119 1.55 -4.78 -0.17
CA ALA A 119 2.03 -4.11 1.05
C ALA A 119 1.31 -2.77 1.27
N MET A 120 -0.01 -2.80 1.26
CA MET A 120 -0.85 -1.68 1.70
C MET A 120 -0.94 -1.70 3.24
N TRP A 121 0.18 -1.47 3.89
CA TRP A 121 0.45 -1.71 5.30
C TRP A 121 -0.60 -1.14 6.28
N MET A 122 -1.30 -0.05 5.91
CA MET A 122 -2.37 0.50 6.73
C MET A 122 -3.55 -0.46 6.91
N ARG A 123 -3.82 -1.34 5.92
CA ARG A 123 -4.92 -2.30 5.94
C ARG A 123 -4.71 -3.42 6.96
N TYR A 124 -3.47 -3.75 7.25
CA TYR A 124 -3.07 -4.84 8.17
C TYR A 124 -3.03 -4.40 9.64
N GLN A 125 -3.09 -3.10 9.92
CA GLN A 125 -2.97 -2.58 11.29
C GLN A 125 -4.24 -2.88 12.10
N PRO A 126 -4.13 -3.20 13.42
CA PRO A 126 -5.30 -3.52 14.26
C PRO A 126 -6.37 -2.43 14.27
N LEU A 127 -5.97 -1.16 14.18
CA LEU A 127 -6.93 -0.06 14.12
C LEU A 127 -7.74 -0.04 12.82
N ALA A 128 -7.25 -0.61 11.71
CA ALA A 128 -8.04 -0.75 10.48
C ALA A 128 -9.22 -1.70 10.70
N ALA A 129 -8.99 -2.86 11.31
CA ALA A 129 -10.06 -3.78 11.69
C ALA A 129 -11.03 -3.12 12.69
N LYS A 130 -10.51 -2.34 13.64
CA LYS A 130 -11.34 -1.62 14.63
C LYS A 130 -12.23 -0.55 13.99
N ILE A 131 -11.79 0.11 12.92
CA ILE A 131 -12.64 1.06 12.17
C ILE A 131 -13.85 0.33 11.56
N VAL A 132 -13.59 -0.82 10.92
CA VAL A 132 -14.65 -1.63 10.31
C VAL A 132 -15.65 -2.14 11.38
N GLU A 133 -15.15 -2.61 12.51
CA GLU A 133 -15.95 -3.02 13.66
C GLU A 133 -16.88 -1.89 14.12
N LEU A 134 -16.33 -0.70 14.40
CA LEU A 134 -17.10 0.45 14.88
C LEU A 134 -18.17 0.92 13.88
N ILE A 135 -17.89 0.84 12.58
CA ILE A 135 -18.88 1.13 11.54
C ILE A 135 -20.01 0.10 11.56
N ASN A 136 -19.67 -1.19 11.63
CA ASN A 136 -20.64 -2.29 11.63
C ASN A 136 -21.49 -2.31 12.91
N ASP A 137 -20.93 -1.93 14.06
CA ASP A 137 -21.64 -1.77 15.34
C ASP A 137 -22.57 -0.55 15.34
N GLY A 138 -22.50 0.29 14.29
CA GLY A 138 -23.38 1.44 14.15
C GLY A 138 -23.13 2.55 15.15
N VAL A 139 -21.92 2.67 15.72
CA VAL A 139 -21.60 3.64 16.78
C VAL A 139 -21.75 5.10 16.36
N ILE A 140 -21.73 5.38 15.06
CA ILE A 140 -21.97 6.70 14.48
C ILE A 140 -23.33 6.79 13.72
N GLY A 141 -24.17 5.75 13.81
CA GLY A 141 -25.37 5.60 12.96
C GLY A 141 -24.98 5.26 11.52
N LYS A 142 -25.90 5.52 10.56
CA LYS A 142 -25.62 5.28 9.15
C LYS A 142 -24.50 6.20 8.66
N PRO A 143 -23.37 5.68 8.14
CA PRO A 143 -22.31 6.51 7.57
C PRO A 143 -22.83 7.31 6.35
N ARG A 144 -22.39 8.58 6.23
CA ARG A 144 -22.85 9.48 5.15
C ARG A 144 -21.70 10.12 4.40
N LEU A 145 -20.64 10.52 5.12
CA LEU A 145 -19.57 11.30 4.54
C LEU A 145 -18.23 10.79 5.06
N LEU A 146 -17.26 10.65 4.17
CA LEU A 146 -15.84 10.41 4.49
C LEU A 146 -15.02 11.57 3.95
N LEU A 147 -14.11 12.09 4.79
CA LEU A 147 -13.14 13.12 4.41
C LEU A 147 -11.74 12.57 4.70
N ALA A 148 -10.87 12.47 3.70
CA ALA A 148 -9.49 12.01 3.90
C ALA A 148 -8.49 12.90 3.15
N ASN A 149 -7.35 13.19 3.80
CA ASN A 149 -6.28 13.95 3.16
C ASN A 149 -4.90 13.38 3.49
N LYS A 150 -4.05 13.22 2.48
CA LYS A 150 -2.67 12.75 2.60
C LYS A 150 -1.73 13.67 1.83
N GLY A 151 -0.79 14.33 2.53
CA GLY A 151 0.17 15.19 1.86
C GLY A 151 1.51 15.25 2.58
N GLU A 152 2.59 15.08 1.82
CA GLU A 152 3.98 15.10 2.30
C GLU A 152 4.89 15.71 1.24
N ALA A 153 5.33 16.96 1.44
CA ALA A 153 6.15 17.69 0.47
C ALA A 153 7.60 17.19 0.38
N ASP A 154 8.13 16.60 1.45
CA ASP A 154 9.53 16.15 1.52
C ASP A 154 9.85 14.93 0.65
N LEU A 155 8.83 14.23 0.14
CA LEU A 155 8.98 13.07 -0.73
C LEU A 155 8.96 13.42 -2.22
N ALA A 156 8.91 14.71 -2.55
CA ALA A 156 8.64 15.17 -3.91
C ALA A 156 9.63 14.70 -4.99
N PRO A 157 10.97 14.76 -4.83
CA PRO A 157 11.87 14.52 -5.96
C PRO A 157 11.73 13.12 -6.56
N GLU A 158 11.67 12.08 -5.72
CA GLU A 158 11.57 10.68 -6.16
C GLU A 158 10.11 10.27 -6.42
N GLY A 159 9.19 10.72 -5.54
CA GLY A 159 7.77 10.41 -5.62
C GLY A 159 7.04 11.02 -6.82
N LEU A 160 7.63 12.03 -7.47
CA LEU A 160 7.07 12.74 -8.63
C LEU A 160 7.85 12.48 -9.94
N ASN A 161 8.80 11.54 -9.94
CA ASN A 161 9.54 11.19 -11.15
C ASN A 161 8.72 10.26 -12.05
N PRO A 162 8.20 10.73 -13.23
CA PRO A 162 7.36 9.92 -14.09
C PRO A 162 8.10 8.73 -14.72
N ALA A 163 9.43 8.80 -14.87
CA ALA A 163 10.23 7.72 -15.42
C ALA A 163 10.31 6.50 -14.50
N THR A 164 10.06 6.69 -13.19
CA THR A 164 10.02 5.61 -12.19
C THR A 164 8.61 5.26 -11.71
N GLY A 165 7.57 5.75 -12.39
CA GLY A 165 6.18 5.55 -12.00
C GLY A 165 5.73 6.48 -10.87
N GLY A 166 6.44 7.61 -10.66
CA GLY A 166 6.10 8.58 -9.63
C GLY A 166 4.93 9.48 -10.02
N SER A 167 3.93 9.58 -9.15
CA SER A 167 2.82 10.52 -9.20
C SER A 167 2.18 10.64 -7.83
N THR A 168 1.50 11.75 -7.55
CA THR A 168 0.79 11.90 -6.26
C THR A 168 -0.34 10.89 -6.13
N LEU A 169 -1.07 10.62 -7.19
CA LEU A 169 -2.15 9.63 -7.18
C LEU A 169 -1.63 8.24 -6.77
N LEU A 170 -0.57 7.76 -7.41
CA LEU A 170 -0.02 6.43 -7.15
C LEU A 170 0.69 6.33 -5.79
N ASN A 171 1.34 7.41 -5.32
CA ASN A 171 2.11 7.37 -4.09
C ASN A 171 1.31 7.75 -2.84
N MET A 172 0.37 8.69 -2.95
CA MET A 172 -0.42 9.24 -1.83
C MET A 172 -1.92 8.98 -1.99
N GLY A 173 -2.47 9.17 -3.19
CA GLY A 173 -3.88 8.95 -3.47
C GLY A 173 -4.32 7.51 -3.23
N VAL A 174 -3.43 6.56 -3.48
CA VAL A 174 -3.65 5.14 -3.18
C VAL A 174 -4.06 4.90 -1.71
N TYR A 175 -3.54 5.68 -0.75
CA TYR A 175 -3.93 5.58 0.65
C TYR A 175 -5.35 6.10 0.88
N THR A 176 -5.67 7.30 0.39
CA THR A 176 -7.01 7.89 0.60
C THR A 176 -8.12 7.10 -0.09
N ILE A 177 -7.82 6.46 -1.23
CA ILE A 177 -8.73 5.51 -1.89
C ILE A 177 -8.93 4.27 -1.01
N ASN A 178 -7.85 3.71 -0.44
CA ASN A 178 -7.94 2.58 0.48
C ASN A 178 -8.70 2.92 1.76
N ASP A 179 -8.60 4.15 2.30
CA ASP A 179 -9.42 4.62 3.42
C ASP A 179 -10.92 4.58 3.08
N ALA A 180 -11.27 5.08 1.88
CA ALA A 180 -12.65 5.08 1.42
C ALA A 180 -13.18 3.65 1.19
N PHE A 181 -12.36 2.77 0.61
CA PHE A 181 -12.77 1.38 0.36
C PHE A 181 -12.85 0.56 1.65
N LEU A 182 -11.97 0.79 2.62
CA LEU A 182 -12.05 0.18 3.94
C LEU A 182 -13.37 0.51 4.65
N ALA A 183 -13.81 1.78 4.56
CA ALA A 183 -14.97 2.27 5.28
C ALA A 183 -16.30 2.08 4.52
N PHE A 184 -16.30 2.22 3.19
CA PHE A 184 -17.51 2.30 2.36
C PHE A 184 -17.60 1.21 1.29
N GLY A 185 -16.53 0.42 1.12
CA GLY A 185 -16.42 -0.58 0.06
C GLY A 185 -16.05 0.01 -1.30
N SER A 186 -15.88 -0.86 -2.29
CA SER A 186 -15.40 -0.51 -3.64
C SER A 186 -16.52 -0.28 -4.68
N ASN A 187 -17.80 -0.39 -4.29
CA ASN A 187 -18.92 -0.20 -5.20
C ASN A 187 -19.21 1.30 -5.41
N VAL A 188 -18.37 1.97 -6.20
CA VAL A 188 -18.47 3.40 -6.54
C VAL A 188 -19.43 3.59 -7.70
N LEU A 189 -20.38 4.53 -7.56
CA LEU A 189 -21.36 4.89 -8.59
C LEU A 189 -20.80 5.93 -9.58
N ASN A 190 -20.13 6.97 -9.03
CA ASN A 190 -19.62 8.08 -9.83
C ASN A 190 -18.32 8.64 -9.24
N ILE A 191 -17.48 9.21 -10.10
CA ILE A 191 -16.16 9.78 -9.75
C ILE A 191 -16.08 11.19 -10.30
N SER A 192 -15.81 12.16 -9.43
CA SER A 192 -15.44 13.53 -9.81
C SER A 192 -14.02 13.81 -9.32
N THR A 193 -13.18 14.40 -10.18
CA THR A 193 -11.77 14.57 -9.82
C THR A 193 -11.18 15.84 -10.42
N SER A 194 -10.20 16.43 -9.71
CA SER A 194 -9.39 17.55 -10.14
C SER A 194 -7.93 17.36 -9.73
N ARG A 195 -7.01 18.07 -10.40
CA ARG A 195 -5.57 17.93 -10.18
C ARG A 195 -4.80 19.19 -10.46
N ILE A 196 -3.60 19.27 -9.88
CA ILE A 196 -2.54 20.21 -10.27
C ILE A 196 -1.52 19.38 -11.05
N MET A 197 -1.44 19.61 -12.36
CA MET A 197 -0.42 18.97 -13.21
C MET A 197 0.88 19.74 -13.12
N LEU A 198 2.00 19.00 -13.01
CA LEU A 198 3.35 19.52 -13.05
C LEU A 198 3.91 19.52 -14.49
N GLU A 199 4.95 20.28 -14.73
CA GLU A 199 5.67 20.31 -16.02
C GLU A 199 6.23 18.94 -16.41
N SER A 200 6.53 18.07 -15.41
CA SER A 200 6.95 16.69 -15.61
C SER A 200 5.89 15.78 -16.23
N GLY A 201 4.63 16.22 -16.30
CA GLY A 201 3.50 15.44 -16.82
C GLY A 201 2.83 14.54 -15.76
N THR A 202 3.21 14.65 -14.48
CA THR A 202 2.54 13.97 -13.36
C THR A 202 1.70 14.94 -12.53
N ASP A 203 0.78 14.41 -11.73
CA ASP A 203 0.02 15.21 -10.77
C ASP A 203 0.86 15.49 -9.51
N GLY A 204 0.92 16.76 -9.11
CA GLY A 204 1.54 17.22 -7.86
C GLY A 204 0.56 17.21 -6.68
N ALA A 205 -0.71 17.41 -6.95
CA ALA A 205 -1.80 17.30 -5.99
C ALA A 205 -3.11 16.97 -6.72
N ASN A 206 -4.03 16.33 -5.99
CA ASN A 206 -5.34 15.96 -6.53
C ASN A 206 -6.45 16.01 -5.49
N SER A 207 -7.69 16.08 -5.99
CA SER A 207 -8.91 15.82 -5.22
C SER A 207 -9.77 14.81 -5.96
N ILE A 208 -10.40 13.91 -5.21
CA ILE A 208 -11.24 12.84 -5.73
C ILE A 208 -12.51 12.79 -4.89
N THR A 209 -13.66 12.85 -5.53
CA THR A 209 -14.96 12.65 -4.90
C THR A 209 -15.58 11.37 -5.43
N LEU A 210 -15.91 10.44 -4.53
CA LEU A 210 -16.55 9.17 -4.83
C LEU A 210 -17.99 9.20 -4.33
N GLU A 211 -18.93 8.96 -5.23
CA GLU A 211 -20.35 8.82 -4.92
C GLU A 211 -20.72 7.34 -4.88
N TYR A 212 -21.48 6.93 -3.87
CA TYR A 212 -21.92 5.56 -3.67
C TYR A 212 -23.44 5.41 -3.89
N PRO A 213 -23.92 4.23 -4.35
CA PRO A 213 -25.33 4.01 -4.67
C PRO A 213 -26.29 4.25 -3.50
N ASP A 214 -25.81 4.07 -2.26
CA ASP A 214 -26.60 4.23 -1.03
C ASP A 214 -26.57 5.66 -0.45
N GLY A 215 -26.06 6.62 -1.24
CA GLY A 215 -26.02 8.05 -0.91
C GLY A 215 -24.90 8.45 0.03
N LYS A 216 -23.83 7.63 0.16
CA LYS A 216 -22.59 8.02 0.83
C LYS A 216 -21.69 8.80 -0.14
N LEU A 217 -20.85 9.66 0.42
CA LEU A 217 -19.89 10.47 -0.33
C LEU A 217 -18.52 10.38 0.34
N ALA A 218 -17.47 10.11 -0.43
CA ALA A 218 -16.07 10.22 0.03
C ALA A 218 -15.38 11.38 -0.69
N ILE A 219 -14.78 12.29 0.07
CA ILE A 219 -14.00 13.43 -0.44
C ILE A 219 -12.56 13.23 -0.03
N LEU A 220 -11.72 12.97 -1.01
CA LEU A 220 -10.33 12.59 -0.85
C LEU A 220 -9.43 13.66 -1.44
N SER A 221 -8.28 13.91 -0.83
CA SER A 221 -7.26 14.76 -1.40
C SER A 221 -5.86 14.23 -1.10
N SER A 222 -4.95 14.39 -2.04
CA SER A 222 -3.56 14.02 -1.84
C SER A 222 -2.60 15.01 -2.49
N SER A 223 -1.38 15.15 -1.90
CA SER A 223 -0.37 16.09 -2.35
C SER A 223 1.04 15.60 -2.07
N LEU A 224 1.95 15.80 -3.03
CA LEU A 224 3.40 15.73 -2.84
C LEU A 224 4.07 17.10 -2.97
N ILE A 225 3.28 18.17 -3.19
CA ILE A 225 3.78 19.55 -3.30
C ILE A 225 3.39 20.44 -2.10
N ALA A 226 2.56 19.91 -1.19
CA ALA A 226 2.17 20.61 0.03
C ALA A 226 1.88 19.59 1.15
N PRO A 227 2.31 19.86 2.41
CA PRO A 227 1.93 19.03 3.55
C PRO A 227 0.44 19.22 3.86
N THR A 228 -0.21 18.15 4.35
CA THR A 228 -1.59 18.19 4.85
C THR A 228 -1.70 17.64 6.27
N GLY A 229 -2.92 17.64 6.84
CA GLY A 229 -3.14 17.15 8.20
C GLY A 229 -2.98 15.65 8.40
N ASN A 230 -2.90 14.84 7.32
CA ASN A 230 -2.82 13.39 7.38
C ASN A 230 -3.87 12.76 8.30
N ARG A 231 -5.14 13.15 8.10
CA ARG A 231 -6.29 12.72 8.90
C ARG A 231 -7.45 12.35 8.02
N TRP A 232 -8.32 11.53 8.55
CA TRP A 232 -9.61 11.26 7.93
C TRP A 232 -10.74 11.19 8.95
N TYR A 233 -11.95 11.41 8.48
CA TYR A 233 -13.17 11.46 9.26
C TYR A 233 -14.23 10.60 8.59
N ILE A 234 -14.93 9.79 9.37
CA ILE A 234 -16.11 9.06 8.94
C ILE A 234 -17.30 9.66 9.70
N CYS A 235 -18.18 10.38 9.00
CA CYS A 235 -19.30 11.08 9.58
C CYS A 235 -20.57 10.29 9.31
N GLY A 236 -21.32 10.00 10.36
CA GLY A 236 -22.61 9.32 10.33
C GLY A 236 -23.72 10.17 10.92
N GLU A 237 -24.95 9.64 10.94
CA GLU A 237 -26.14 10.34 11.40
C GLU A 237 -26.11 10.67 12.90
N ASN A 238 -25.39 9.87 13.70
CA ASN A 238 -25.38 9.98 15.17
C ASN A 238 -24.01 10.40 15.74
N GLY A 239 -22.99 10.60 14.91
CA GLY A 239 -21.67 10.99 15.37
C GLY A 239 -20.62 10.87 14.26
N MET A 240 -19.35 10.87 14.67
CA MET A 240 -18.24 10.70 13.74
C MET A 240 -17.06 9.97 14.39
N LEU A 241 -16.25 9.36 13.55
CA LEU A 241 -14.91 8.87 13.89
C LEU A 241 -13.88 9.82 13.30
N GLU A 242 -12.94 10.31 14.12
CA GLU A 242 -11.72 10.98 13.67
C GLU A 242 -10.58 9.98 13.75
N ILE A 243 -9.90 9.76 12.63
CA ILE A 243 -8.75 8.87 12.56
C ILE A 243 -7.49 9.71 12.32
N LYS A 244 -6.50 9.58 13.21
CA LYS A 244 -5.20 10.21 13.08
C LYS A 244 -4.21 9.25 12.43
N GLY A 245 -3.47 9.77 11.43
CA GLY A 245 -2.55 9.01 10.60
C GLY A 245 -3.29 8.24 9.51
N LEU A 246 -2.87 8.38 8.26
CA LEU A 246 -3.43 7.63 7.14
C LEU A 246 -2.69 6.34 6.87
N SER A 247 -1.38 6.42 6.73
CA SER A 247 -0.56 5.24 6.45
C SER A 247 -0.17 4.49 7.73
N ARG A 248 0.16 5.22 8.80
CA ARG A 248 0.33 4.66 10.14
C ARG A 248 -0.80 5.19 11.01
N LEU A 249 -1.78 4.35 11.26
CA LEU A 249 -2.90 4.66 12.13
C LEU A 249 -2.42 4.85 13.56
N GLN A 250 -2.72 6.01 14.15
CA GLN A 250 -2.26 6.38 15.49
C GLN A 250 -3.38 6.28 16.52
N SER A 251 -4.57 6.76 16.16
CA SER A 251 -5.74 6.70 17.04
C SER A 251 -7.04 6.85 16.25
N ILE A 252 -8.13 6.32 16.85
CA ILE A 252 -9.51 6.54 16.44
C ILE A 252 -10.19 7.24 17.60
N THR A 253 -10.75 8.44 17.41
CA THR A 253 -11.57 9.13 18.40
C THR A 253 -13.02 9.15 17.93
N GLN A 254 -13.91 8.60 18.75
CA GLN A 254 -15.35 8.63 18.52
C GLN A 254 -15.95 9.88 19.16
N TYR A 255 -16.78 10.59 18.39
CA TYR A 255 -17.58 11.73 18.85
C TYR A 255 -19.07 11.44 18.63
N ASN A 256 -19.89 11.93 19.56
CA ASN A 256 -21.33 11.90 19.41
C ASN A 256 -21.83 13.05 18.48
N ARG A 257 -23.16 13.13 18.26
CA ARG A 257 -23.78 14.15 17.41
C ARG A 257 -23.54 15.59 17.88
N LYS A 258 -23.27 15.79 19.17
CA LYS A 258 -22.93 17.11 19.73
C LYS A 258 -21.44 17.43 19.65
N ARG A 259 -20.64 16.56 19.01
CA ARG A 259 -19.17 16.64 18.93
C ARG A 259 -18.46 16.50 20.28
N GLU A 260 -19.10 15.86 21.26
CA GLU A 260 -18.48 15.50 22.51
C GLU A 260 -17.74 14.17 22.32
N LYS A 261 -16.48 14.09 22.84
CA LYS A 261 -15.68 12.86 22.77
C LYS A 261 -16.33 11.77 23.62
N VAL A 262 -16.56 10.62 23.01
CA VAL A 262 -17.10 9.43 23.67
C VAL A 262 -15.99 8.51 24.16
N CYS A 263 -15.07 8.13 23.24
CA CYS A 263 -13.94 7.28 23.57
C CYS A 263 -12.80 7.48 22.56
N GLU A 264 -11.64 6.88 22.87
CA GLU A 264 -10.48 6.87 21.99
C GLU A 264 -9.80 5.51 22.02
N TYR A 265 -9.44 4.99 20.84
CA TYR A 265 -8.63 3.79 20.65
C TYR A 265 -7.27 4.23 20.13
N LYS A 266 -6.19 3.71 20.69
CA LYS A 266 -4.82 4.09 20.31
C LYS A 266 -4.06 2.88 19.77
N ALA A 267 -3.17 3.13 18.83
CA ALA A 267 -2.20 2.14 18.39
C ALA A 267 -1.24 1.79 19.53
N GLU A 268 -0.70 0.59 19.53
CA GLU A 268 0.38 0.21 20.44
C GLU A 268 1.67 0.97 20.09
N GLU A 269 2.33 1.57 21.10
CA GLU A 269 3.46 2.46 20.88
C GLU A 269 4.73 1.75 20.37
N ASN A 270 4.86 0.46 20.61
CA ASN A 270 6.08 -0.32 20.35
C ASN A 270 6.21 -0.86 18.92
N TYR A 271 5.22 -0.65 18.07
CA TYR A 271 5.18 -1.19 16.73
C TYR A 271 5.48 -0.16 15.64
N THR A 272 6.09 -0.63 14.52
CA THR A 272 6.38 0.21 13.37
C THR A 272 5.17 0.36 12.46
N GLY A 273 4.31 -0.66 12.42
CA GLY A 273 3.16 -0.82 11.53
C GLY A 273 3.41 -1.81 10.38
N TYR A 274 4.66 -2.01 9.97
CA TYR A 274 5.04 -2.95 8.90
C TYR A 274 5.02 -4.42 9.36
N GLU A 275 5.17 -4.71 10.64
CA GLU A 275 5.14 -6.07 11.16
C GLU A 275 3.80 -6.78 10.91
N TYR A 276 2.71 -6.05 10.86
CA TYR A 276 1.37 -6.64 10.68
C TYR A 276 1.19 -7.31 9.32
N GLU A 277 1.70 -6.70 8.23
CA GLU A 277 1.64 -7.31 6.90
C GLU A 277 2.55 -8.53 6.79
N ILE A 278 3.71 -8.53 7.48
CA ILE A 278 4.58 -9.70 7.58
C ILE A 278 3.89 -10.84 8.33
N LEU A 279 3.21 -10.52 9.45
CA LEU A 279 2.47 -11.52 10.23
C LEU A 279 1.28 -12.09 9.45
N ALA A 280 0.57 -11.26 8.68
CA ALA A 280 -0.50 -11.69 7.79
C ALA A 280 0.03 -12.64 6.70
N CYS A 281 1.13 -12.27 6.03
CA CYS A 281 1.78 -13.16 5.05
C CYS A 281 2.27 -14.46 5.68
N LYS A 282 2.84 -14.43 6.89
CA LYS A 282 3.25 -15.64 7.61
C LYS A 282 2.07 -16.56 7.88
N LYS A 283 0.93 -15.99 8.32
CA LYS A 283 -0.30 -16.74 8.56
C LYS A 283 -0.86 -17.34 7.27
N ALA A 284 -0.93 -16.55 6.19
CA ALA A 284 -1.39 -17.00 4.89
C ALA A 284 -0.54 -18.16 4.35
N LEU A 285 0.80 -18.06 4.43
CA LEU A 285 1.70 -19.15 4.05
C LEU A 285 1.50 -20.42 4.85
N LEU A 286 1.27 -20.32 6.15
CA LEU A 286 1.01 -21.49 7.00
C LEU A 286 -0.33 -22.18 6.67
N ASN A 287 -1.32 -21.42 6.23
CA ASN A 287 -2.63 -21.91 5.81
C ASN A 287 -2.64 -22.45 4.37
N GLY A 288 -1.65 -22.10 3.54
CA GLY A 288 -1.68 -22.35 2.10
C GLY A 288 -2.56 -21.36 1.33
N ASP A 289 -2.83 -20.18 1.90
CA ASP A 289 -3.61 -19.12 1.24
C ASP A 289 -2.79 -18.42 0.17
N ILE A 290 -3.44 -17.94 -0.89
CA ILE A 290 -2.79 -17.21 -2.00
C ILE A 290 -2.89 -15.69 -1.86
N GLU A 291 -3.64 -15.18 -0.89
CA GLU A 291 -3.83 -13.77 -0.58
C GLU A 291 -3.98 -13.54 0.94
N CYS A 292 -3.89 -12.29 1.38
CA CYS A 292 -4.18 -11.91 2.76
C CYS A 292 -5.59 -11.31 2.85
N PRO A 293 -6.43 -11.76 3.81
CA PRO A 293 -7.81 -11.27 3.92
C PRO A 293 -7.91 -9.78 4.29
N GLU A 294 -6.87 -9.20 4.85
CA GLU A 294 -6.79 -7.76 5.18
C GLU A 294 -6.70 -6.89 3.92
N MET A 295 -6.12 -7.40 2.83
CA MET A 295 -6.02 -6.76 1.53
C MET A 295 -6.20 -7.82 0.42
N PRO A 296 -7.44 -8.26 0.14
CA PRO A 296 -7.70 -9.30 -0.84
C PRO A 296 -7.45 -8.79 -2.27
N HIS A 297 -7.10 -9.70 -3.17
CA HIS A 297 -6.81 -9.41 -4.57
C HIS A 297 -7.92 -8.61 -5.26
N SER A 298 -9.18 -8.88 -4.90
CA SER A 298 -10.33 -8.16 -5.44
C SER A 298 -10.33 -6.67 -5.08
N GLU A 299 -9.84 -6.30 -3.89
CA GLU A 299 -9.71 -4.90 -3.48
C GLU A 299 -8.50 -4.23 -4.13
N THR A 300 -7.35 -4.91 -4.20
CA THR A 300 -6.20 -4.43 -4.98
C THR A 300 -6.61 -4.09 -6.41
N LEU A 301 -7.33 -5.00 -7.09
CA LEU A 301 -7.82 -4.78 -8.45
C LEU A 301 -8.82 -3.61 -8.53
N ALA A 302 -9.71 -3.47 -7.57
CA ALA A 302 -10.66 -2.37 -7.53
C ALA A 302 -9.97 -1.01 -7.35
N VAL A 303 -8.95 -0.92 -6.47
CA VAL A 303 -8.13 0.28 -6.28
C VAL A 303 -7.39 0.64 -7.57
N MET A 304 -6.72 -0.33 -8.20
CA MET A 304 -5.98 -0.10 -9.45
C MET A 304 -6.91 0.34 -10.58
N LYS A 305 -8.08 -0.27 -10.73
CA LYS A 305 -9.08 0.10 -11.72
C LYS A 305 -9.59 1.54 -11.52
N LEU A 306 -9.84 1.93 -10.27
CA LEU A 306 -10.24 3.29 -9.93
C LEU A 306 -9.14 4.30 -10.29
N MET A 307 -7.89 4.01 -9.95
CA MET A 307 -6.75 4.90 -10.28
C MET A 307 -6.56 5.03 -11.79
N ASP A 308 -6.75 3.96 -12.57
CA ASP A 308 -6.70 4.02 -14.04
C ASP A 308 -7.80 4.90 -14.60
N SER A 309 -9.05 4.77 -14.13
CA SER A 309 -10.18 5.62 -14.54
C SER A 309 -9.91 7.10 -14.25
N ILE A 310 -9.29 7.40 -13.11
CA ILE A 310 -8.91 8.77 -12.74
C ILE A 310 -7.81 9.30 -13.68
N ARG A 311 -6.77 8.52 -13.96
CA ARG A 311 -5.69 8.91 -14.87
C ARG A 311 -6.19 9.09 -16.30
N GLU A 312 -7.12 8.25 -16.75
CA GLU A 312 -7.77 8.38 -18.05
C GLU A 312 -8.55 9.71 -18.15
N ALA A 313 -9.34 10.06 -17.15
CA ALA A 313 -10.05 11.35 -17.09
C ALA A 313 -9.07 12.55 -17.11
N TRP A 314 -7.87 12.38 -16.58
CA TRP A 314 -6.81 13.39 -16.61
C TRP A 314 -5.99 13.38 -17.91
N LYS A 315 -6.12 12.37 -18.75
CA LYS A 315 -5.24 12.07 -19.89
C LYS A 315 -3.77 11.96 -19.46
N MET A 316 -3.53 11.42 -18.26
CA MET A 316 -2.21 11.24 -17.67
C MET A 316 -1.68 9.84 -18.00
N THR A 317 -0.56 9.78 -18.70
CA THR A 317 0.18 8.54 -18.97
C THR A 317 1.59 8.65 -18.38
N LEU A 318 2.12 7.56 -17.88
CA LEU A 318 3.49 7.52 -17.37
C LEU A 318 4.42 6.99 -18.47
N PRO A 319 5.59 7.62 -18.71
CA PRO A 319 6.53 7.16 -19.73
C PRO A 319 6.96 5.71 -19.58
N CYS A 320 7.15 5.26 -18.34
CA CYS A 320 7.57 3.90 -18.01
C CYS A 320 6.53 2.81 -18.32
N GLU A 321 5.28 3.15 -18.62
CA GLU A 321 4.27 2.18 -19.08
C GLU A 321 4.44 1.77 -20.54
N LYS A 322 5.13 2.59 -21.34
CA LYS A 322 5.33 2.36 -22.78
C LYS A 322 6.55 1.50 -23.07
N GLU A 323 7.46 1.39 -22.13
CA GLU A 323 8.69 0.62 -22.25
C GLU A 323 8.58 -0.58 -21.30
N HIS A 324 8.49 -1.79 -21.84
CA HIS A 324 8.79 -2.99 -21.07
C HIS A 324 10.29 -2.93 -20.75
N TYR A 325 10.65 -2.32 -19.61
CA TYR A 325 12.03 -2.36 -19.11
C TYR A 325 12.35 -3.82 -18.76
N ARG A 326 13.02 -4.51 -19.69
CA ARG A 326 13.74 -5.73 -19.38
C ARG A 326 14.94 -5.32 -18.52
N VAL A 327 14.89 -5.63 -17.23
CA VAL A 327 16.02 -5.49 -16.30
C VAL A 327 16.89 -6.75 -16.37
#